data_088d42e8d6cfb17ef429f022da3ba56b
#
_entry.id   088d42e8d6cfb17ef429f022da3ba56b
#
_cell.length_a   1.000
_cell.length_b   1.000
_cell.length_c   1.000
_cell.angle_alpha   90.00
_cell.angle_beta   90.00
_cell.angle_gamma   90.00
#
_symmetry.space_group_name_H-M   'P 1'
#
loop_
_entity.id
_entity.type
_entity.pdbx_description
1 polymer ?
#
loop_
_entity_poly.entity_id
_entity_poly.type
_entity_poly.pdbx_seq_one_letter_code
_entity_poly.pdbx_strand_id
1 'polypeptide(L)'
;MSNYETMKDRMSSHFLEYDQEKMIRKFALEHDEKYLYIFFVERKYRINRITGEITWSVDKFQTEENANYNEAMTIYDVLCNSKEYCHPAHEWVHIGSLSTVQGGNLANDSNFFRDAGKKFDGKTAELAKACERLHGIKMEKGDVAYQLELFSFLPVVLRFWESDDEFPASLQVLVDRNILEYMHYETVMFAIGHLLERVGEEMERFMQE
;
A
#
# COMPACT_ATOMS: atom_id res chain seq x y z
N MET A 1 15.26 -8.71 20.31
CA MET A 1 14.64 -8.80 18.97
C MET A 1 13.14 -8.73 19.18
N SER A 2 12.45 -7.81 18.51
CA SER A 2 10.99 -7.71 18.65
C SER A 2 10.31 -8.86 17.89
N ASN A 3 9.06 -9.20 18.26
CA ASN A 3 8.30 -10.23 17.51
C ASN A 3 8.17 -9.87 16.00
N TYR A 4 8.13 -8.59 15.68
CA TYR A 4 8.05 -8.09 14.31
C TYR A 4 9.33 -8.34 13.50
N GLU A 5 10.51 -8.14 14.10
CA GLU A 5 11.79 -8.46 13.45
C GLU A 5 11.94 -9.95 13.20
N THR A 6 11.61 -10.77 14.20
CA THR A 6 11.62 -12.24 14.06
C THR A 6 10.70 -12.70 12.92
N MET A 7 9.54 -12.08 12.78
CA MET A 7 8.58 -12.40 11.71
C MET A 7 9.11 -11.98 10.34
N LYS A 8 9.74 -10.80 10.22
CA LYS A 8 10.41 -10.36 9.00
C LYS A 8 11.51 -11.33 8.57
N ASP A 9 12.39 -11.73 9.50
CA ASP A 9 13.48 -12.67 9.22
C ASP A 9 12.96 -14.04 8.78
N ARG A 10 11.84 -14.48 9.37
CA ARG A 10 11.16 -15.70 8.93
C ARG A 10 10.61 -15.58 7.52
N MET A 11 10.00 -14.45 7.19
CA MET A 11 9.44 -14.23 5.85
C MET A 11 10.52 -14.02 4.79
N SER A 12 11.65 -13.40 5.11
CA SER A 12 12.78 -13.29 4.19
C SER A 12 13.34 -14.67 3.83
N SER A 13 13.45 -15.55 4.80
CA SER A 13 13.86 -16.95 4.58
C SER A 13 12.83 -17.72 3.75
N HIS A 14 11.54 -17.52 4.06
CA HIS A 14 10.45 -18.17 3.33
C HIS A 14 10.37 -17.73 1.87
N PHE A 15 10.61 -16.45 1.57
CA PHE A 15 10.68 -15.92 0.21
C PHE A 15 11.68 -16.70 -0.68
N LEU A 16 12.79 -17.17 -0.11
CA LEU A 16 13.81 -17.93 -0.85
C LEU A 16 13.35 -19.31 -1.29
N GLU A 17 12.25 -19.84 -0.73
CA GLU A 17 11.66 -21.12 -1.11
C GLU A 17 10.78 -21.02 -2.37
N TYR A 18 10.45 -19.79 -2.80
CA TYR A 18 9.59 -19.54 -3.94
C TYR A 18 10.36 -19.35 -5.25
N ASP A 19 9.69 -19.64 -6.37
CA ASP A 19 10.21 -19.42 -7.72
C ASP A 19 10.23 -17.93 -8.07
N GLN A 20 11.38 -17.29 -7.89
CA GLN A 20 11.57 -15.86 -8.16
C GLN A 20 11.39 -15.52 -9.65
N GLU A 21 11.72 -16.43 -10.57
CA GLU A 21 11.52 -16.23 -12.01
C GLU A 21 10.01 -16.20 -12.36
N LYS A 22 9.20 -16.96 -11.63
CA LYS A 22 7.74 -16.90 -11.75
C LYS A 22 7.20 -15.54 -11.27
N MET A 23 7.72 -15.00 -10.17
CA MET A 23 7.36 -13.66 -9.67
C MET A 23 7.71 -12.56 -10.68
N ILE A 24 8.93 -12.63 -11.24
CA ILE A 24 9.40 -11.68 -12.25
C ILE A 24 8.46 -11.67 -13.45
N ARG A 25 8.14 -12.83 -14.01
CA ARG A 25 7.25 -12.93 -15.18
C ARG A 25 5.83 -12.47 -14.86
N LYS A 26 5.32 -12.84 -13.68
CA LYS A 26 3.94 -12.56 -13.26
C LYS A 26 3.67 -11.06 -13.11
N PHE A 27 4.59 -10.35 -12.47
CA PHE A 27 4.45 -8.94 -12.14
C PHE A 27 5.31 -8.02 -13.01
N ALA A 28 5.97 -8.58 -14.04
CA ALA A 28 6.89 -7.84 -14.93
C ALA A 28 7.94 -7.04 -14.14
N LEU A 29 8.53 -7.67 -13.09
CA LEU A 29 9.46 -6.99 -12.20
C LEU A 29 10.78 -6.65 -12.91
N GLU A 30 11.26 -5.42 -12.69
CA GLU A 30 12.64 -5.08 -12.97
C GLU A 30 13.56 -5.95 -12.07
N HIS A 31 14.65 -6.45 -12.60
CA HIS A 31 15.55 -7.33 -11.85
C HIS A 31 16.97 -7.32 -12.42
N ASP A 32 17.89 -7.73 -11.59
CA ASP A 32 19.26 -8.09 -11.97
C ASP A 32 19.67 -9.43 -11.30
N GLU A 33 20.96 -9.78 -11.35
CA GLU A 33 21.45 -11.02 -10.74
C GLU A 33 21.27 -11.05 -9.21
N LYS A 34 21.25 -9.87 -8.57
CA LYS A 34 21.26 -9.72 -7.11
C LYS A 34 19.92 -9.31 -6.52
N TYR A 35 19.10 -8.55 -7.26
CA TYR A 35 17.89 -7.94 -6.75
C TYR A 35 16.68 -8.10 -7.66
N LEU A 36 15.48 -8.17 -7.04
CA LEU A 36 14.22 -7.86 -7.67
C LEU A 36 13.83 -6.44 -7.24
N TYR A 37 13.18 -5.69 -8.13
CA TYR A 37 12.72 -4.33 -7.85
C TYR A 37 11.21 -4.25 -7.98
N ILE A 38 10.57 -3.56 -7.03
CA ILE A 38 9.13 -3.33 -7.04
C ILE A 38 8.83 -1.91 -6.54
N PHE A 39 7.84 -1.25 -7.17
CA PHE A 39 7.30 0.00 -6.65
C PHE A 39 6.11 -0.29 -5.74
N PHE A 40 6.12 0.27 -4.55
CA PHE A 40 5.01 0.22 -3.61
C PHE A 40 4.73 1.65 -3.13
N VAL A 41 3.57 2.19 -3.53
CA VAL A 41 3.15 3.58 -3.32
C VAL A 41 4.26 4.56 -3.72
N GLU A 42 4.67 4.51 -4.99
CA GLU A 42 5.69 5.37 -5.61
C GLU A 42 7.07 5.35 -4.91
N ARG A 43 7.31 4.40 -4.02
CA ARG A 43 8.62 4.16 -3.43
C ARG A 43 9.24 2.91 -4.04
N LYS A 44 10.49 3.01 -4.50
CA LYS A 44 11.21 1.87 -5.09
C LYS A 44 11.85 1.03 -4.02
N TYR A 45 11.45 -0.24 -3.96
CA TYR A 45 12.02 -1.28 -3.10
C TYR A 45 12.88 -2.21 -3.93
N ARG A 46 13.88 -2.84 -3.27
CA ARG A 46 14.61 -3.97 -3.82
C ARG A 46 14.62 -5.12 -2.82
N ILE A 47 14.49 -6.33 -3.34
CA ILE A 47 14.52 -7.56 -2.59
C ILE A 47 15.81 -8.30 -2.97
N ASN A 48 16.65 -8.60 -2.01
CA ASN A 48 17.87 -9.37 -2.24
C ASN A 48 17.50 -10.82 -2.57
N ARG A 49 17.90 -11.30 -3.74
CA ARG A 49 17.56 -12.63 -4.25
C ARG A 49 18.18 -13.78 -3.46
N ILE A 50 19.24 -13.51 -2.66
CA ILE A 50 19.98 -14.50 -1.87
C ILE A 50 19.58 -14.48 -0.41
N THR A 51 19.29 -13.29 0.16
CA THR A 51 18.94 -13.16 1.59
C THR A 51 17.45 -12.94 1.82
N GLY A 52 16.70 -12.55 0.81
CA GLY A 52 15.30 -12.17 0.91
C GLY A 52 15.08 -10.77 1.54
N GLU A 53 16.10 -10.10 2.06
CA GLU A 53 15.98 -8.78 2.70
C GLU A 53 15.43 -7.73 1.76
N ILE A 54 14.56 -6.86 2.30
CA ILE A 54 13.92 -5.77 1.54
C ILE A 54 14.43 -4.44 2.06
N THR A 55 14.96 -3.64 1.14
CA THR A 55 15.38 -2.25 1.39
C THR A 55 14.72 -1.32 0.38
N TRP A 56 14.66 -0.01 0.69
CA TRP A 56 14.19 1.01 -0.21
C TRP A 56 15.15 2.21 -0.24
N SER A 57 15.03 3.05 -1.26
CA SER A 57 15.88 4.22 -1.45
C SER A 57 15.16 5.30 -2.24
N VAL A 58 15.53 6.55 -1.97
CA VAL A 58 15.10 7.75 -2.73
C VAL A 58 16.18 8.27 -3.67
N ASP A 59 17.41 7.74 -3.59
CA ASP A 59 18.60 8.23 -4.30
C ASP A 59 19.27 7.14 -5.18
N LYS A 60 18.46 6.26 -5.77
CA LYS A 60 18.91 5.16 -6.63
C LYS A 60 19.83 4.17 -5.90
N PHE A 61 19.57 3.92 -4.63
CA PHE A 61 20.32 3.00 -3.76
C PHE A 61 21.78 3.40 -3.50
N GLN A 62 22.09 4.70 -3.53
CA GLN A 62 23.33 5.23 -2.96
C GLN A 62 23.27 5.17 -1.43
N THR A 63 22.10 5.49 -0.87
CA THR A 63 21.74 5.20 0.52
C THR A 63 20.48 4.32 0.51
N GLU A 64 20.31 3.51 1.56
CA GLU A 64 19.16 2.63 1.65
C GLU A 64 18.68 2.46 3.09
N GLU A 65 17.39 2.24 3.24
CA GLU A 65 16.74 1.96 4.49
C GLU A 65 16.05 0.58 4.45
N ASN A 66 16.01 -0.10 5.59
CA ASN A 66 15.28 -1.35 5.69
C ASN A 66 13.77 -1.09 5.62
N ALA A 67 13.07 -1.89 4.84
CA ALA A 67 11.62 -1.88 4.85
C ALA A 67 11.09 -2.16 6.26
N ASN A 68 10.10 -1.38 6.70
CA ASN A 68 9.43 -1.64 7.96
C ASN A 68 8.57 -2.93 7.88
N TYR A 69 7.94 -3.30 8.99
CA TYR A 69 7.15 -4.53 9.06
C TYR A 69 6.00 -4.56 8.04
N ASN A 70 5.21 -3.48 7.96
CA ASN A 70 4.04 -3.42 7.08
C ASN A 70 4.44 -3.45 5.60
N GLU A 71 5.50 -2.72 5.24
CA GLU A 71 6.07 -2.70 3.89
C GLU A 71 6.56 -4.09 3.48
N ALA A 72 7.40 -4.70 4.33
CA ALA A 72 7.99 -6.00 4.04
C ALA A 72 6.92 -7.10 3.93
N MET A 73 5.98 -7.16 4.91
CA MET A 73 4.91 -8.17 4.90
C MET A 73 4.00 -8.01 3.69
N THR A 74 3.70 -6.78 3.27
CA THR A 74 2.90 -6.54 2.06
C THR A 74 3.61 -7.04 0.81
N ILE A 75 4.89 -6.70 0.65
CA ILE A 75 5.67 -7.11 -0.53
C ILE A 75 5.82 -8.64 -0.57
N TYR A 76 6.14 -9.29 0.55
CA TYR A 76 6.25 -10.75 0.58
C TYR A 76 4.91 -11.42 0.28
N ASP A 77 3.81 -10.93 0.83
CA ASP A 77 2.51 -11.54 0.63
C ASP A 77 2.08 -11.48 -0.85
N VAL A 78 2.25 -10.32 -1.49
CA VAL A 78 1.99 -10.16 -2.92
C VAL A 78 2.85 -11.10 -3.76
N LEU A 79 4.15 -11.17 -3.48
CA LEU A 79 5.08 -11.95 -4.30
C LEU A 79 4.93 -13.46 -4.08
N CYS A 80 4.71 -13.89 -2.83
CA CYS A 80 4.72 -15.30 -2.46
C CYS A 80 3.32 -15.95 -2.49
N ASN A 81 2.27 -15.22 -2.09
CA ASN A 81 0.96 -15.82 -1.82
C ASN A 81 -0.14 -15.39 -2.80
N SER A 82 0.13 -14.46 -3.73
CA SER A 82 -0.87 -14.10 -4.74
C SER A 82 -1.25 -15.30 -5.59
N LYS A 83 -2.55 -15.40 -5.95
CA LYS A 83 -3.06 -16.48 -6.81
C LYS A 83 -2.28 -16.55 -8.13
N GLU A 84 -2.17 -17.73 -8.69
CA GLU A 84 -1.42 -17.95 -9.94
C GLU A 84 -1.90 -17.03 -11.07
N TYR A 85 -3.21 -16.90 -11.22
CA TYR A 85 -3.87 -16.00 -12.16
C TYR A 85 -4.63 -14.93 -11.36
N CYS A 86 -4.01 -13.76 -11.17
CA CYS A 86 -4.65 -12.61 -10.57
C CYS A 86 -4.76 -11.48 -11.61
N HIS A 87 -5.87 -10.80 -11.60
CA HIS A 87 -6.14 -9.66 -12.48
C HIS A 87 -7.06 -8.67 -11.79
N PRO A 88 -6.91 -7.37 -12.01
CA PRO A 88 -7.84 -6.39 -11.47
C PRO A 88 -9.22 -6.58 -12.14
N ALA A 89 -10.27 -6.48 -11.32
CA ALA A 89 -11.64 -6.48 -11.81
C ALA A 89 -12.05 -5.12 -12.40
N HIS A 90 -11.31 -4.07 -12.08
CA HIS A 90 -11.66 -2.67 -12.36
C HIS A 90 -13.01 -2.25 -11.75
N GLU A 91 -13.37 -2.89 -10.64
CA GLU A 91 -14.56 -2.59 -9.86
C GLU A 91 -14.16 -2.17 -8.44
N TRP A 92 -14.54 -0.95 -8.08
CA TRP A 92 -14.22 -0.36 -6.80
C TRP A 92 -15.20 -0.79 -5.72
N VAL A 93 -14.69 -1.38 -4.65
CA VAL A 93 -15.46 -1.84 -3.49
C VAL A 93 -14.87 -1.30 -2.19
N HIS A 94 -15.72 -1.16 -1.18
CA HIS A 94 -15.27 -0.88 0.18
C HIS A 94 -14.48 -2.06 0.75
N ILE A 95 -13.41 -1.79 1.49
CA ILE A 95 -12.62 -2.82 2.17
C ILE A 95 -13.51 -3.69 3.05
N GLY A 96 -14.46 -3.09 3.77
CA GLY A 96 -15.42 -3.83 4.59
C GLY A 96 -16.32 -4.81 3.85
N SER A 97 -16.47 -4.67 2.52
CA SER A 97 -17.25 -5.60 1.71
C SER A 97 -16.44 -6.82 1.23
N LEU A 98 -15.11 -6.81 1.42
CA LEU A 98 -14.23 -7.91 1.04
C LEU A 98 -14.29 -9.09 2.01
N SER A 99 -14.81 -8.90 3.22
CA SER A 99 -14.75 -9.93 4.25
C SER A 99 -15.69 -11.08 3.94
N THR A 100 -15.11 -12.21 3.53
CA THR A 100 -15.75 -13.53 3.60
C THR A 100 -15.62 -14.12 5.02
N VAL A 101 -14.99 -13.45 5.94
CA VAL A 101 -14.79 -13.88 7.33
C VAL A 101 -16.07 -13.57 8.11
N GLN A 102 -16.94 -14.55 8.24
CA GLN A 102 -18.04 -14.53 9.19
C GLN A 102 -17.47 -14.33 10.60
N GLY A 103 -17.69 -13.17 11.21
CA GLY A 103 -17.33 -12.85 12.58
C GLY A 103 -16.12 -11.93 12.78
N GLY A 104 -15.48 -11.44 11.75
CA GLY A 104 -14.48 -10.36 11.87
C GLY A 104 -15.15 -9.05 12.28
N ASN A 105 -14.80 -8.52 13.46
CA ASN A 105 -15.29 -7.23 13.93
C ASN A 105 -14.72 -6.10 13.07
N LEU A 106 -15.42 -5.74 11.99
CA LEU A 106 -15.14 -4.56 11.15
C LEU A 106 -15.25 -3.22 11.92
N ALA A 107 -15.60 -3.27 13.20
CA ALA A 107 -15.62 -2.10 14.09
C ALA A 107 -14.25 -1.39 14.21
N ASN A 108 -13.15 -2.09 13.98
CA ASN A 108 -11.80 -1.48 14.01
C ASN A 108 -11.49 -0.67 12.75
N ASP A 109 -12.01 -1.07 11.59
CA ASP A 109 -11.73 -0.39 10.33
C ASP A 109 -12.34 1.02 10.32
N SER A 110 -13.53 1.18 10.91
CA SER A 110 -14.19 2.49 11.02
C SER A 110 -13.38 3.50 11.85
N ASN A 111 -12.66 3.06 12.87
CA ASN A 111 -11.81 3.92 13.70
C ASN A 111 -10.55 4.33 12.94
N PHE A 112 -9.90 3.39 12.24
CA PHE A 112 -8.70 3.65 11.45
C PHE A 112 -8.93 4.75 10.40
N PHE A 113 -9.97 4.62 9.58
CA PHE A 113 -10.30 5.62 8.56
C PHE A 113 -10.79 6.94 9.15
N ARG A 114 -11.53 6.91 10.27
CA ARG A 114 -11.96 8.11 10.97
C ARG A 114 -10.77 8.90 11.53
N ASP A 115 -9.80 8.23 12.12
CA ASP A 115 -8.63 8.89 12.70
C ASP A 115 -7.70 9.42 11.61
N ALA A 116 -7.56 8.71 10.48
CA ALA A 116 -6.87 9.21 9.31
C ALA A 116 -7.59 10.42 8.70
N GLY A 117 -8.92 10.40 8.60
CA GLY A 117 -9.74 11.51 8.12
C GLY A 117 -9.50 12.80 8.94
N LYS A 118 -9.44 12.69 10.27
CA LYS A 118 -9.13 13.82 11.15
C LYS A 118 -7.76 14.46 10.89
N LYS A 119 -6.77 13.67 10.49
CA LYS A 119 -5.41 14.18 10.16
C LYS A 119 -5.39 15.06 8.92
N PHE A 120 -6.30 14.82 7.99
CA PHE A 120 -6.41 15.52 6.71
C PHE A 120 -7.39 16.68 6.75
N ASP A 121 -8.21 16.78 7.81
CA ASP A 121 -9.20 17.84 7.97
C ASP A 121 -8.56 19.23 7.98
N GLY A 122 -9.13 20.17 7.23
CA GLY A 122 -8.58 21.51 7.02
C GLY A 122 -7.33 21.56 6.10
N LYS A 123 -7.00 20.46 5.39
CA LYS A 123 -5.79 20.34 4.57
C LYS A 123 -6.06 19.76 3.17
N THR A 124 -7.21 20.10 2.59
CA THR A 124 -7.62 19.56 1.28
C THR A 124 -6.63 19.90 0.16
N ALA A 125 -6.04 21.10 0.18
CA ALA A 125 -5.07 21.52 -0.82
C ALA A 125 -3.76 20.71 -0.74
N GLU A 126 -3.26 20.51 0.47
CA GLU A 126 -2.05 19.71 0.74
C GLU A 126 -2.28 18.23 0.41
N LEU A 127 -3.45 17.70 0.76
CA LEU A 127 -3.84 16.32 0.44
C LEU A 127 -3.92 16.10 -1.08
N ALA A 128 -4.57 17.03 -1.81
CA ALA A 128 -4.64 16.97 -3.26
C ALA A 128 -3.24 16.99 -3.88
N LYS A 129 -2.37 17.89 -3.40
CA LYS A 129 -0.99 18.01 -3.88
C LYS A 129 -0.15 16.76 -3.60
N ALA A 130 -0.31 16.17 -2.43
CA ALA A 130 0.35 14.91 -2.08
C ALA A 130 -0.07 13.77 -3.01
N CYS A 131 -1.39 13.65 -3.30
CA CYS A 131 -1.89 12.67 -4.26
C CYS A 131 -1.34 12.90 -5.67
N GLU A 132 -1.21 14.15 -6.12
CA GLU A 132 -0.60 14.48 -7.43
C GLU A 132 0.90 14.10 -7.47
N ARG A 133 1.65 14.31 -6.38
CA ARG A 133 3.06 13.89 -6.28
C ARG A 133 3.22 12.37 -6.29
N LEU A 134 2.23 11.64 -5.80
CA LEU A 134 2.13 10.19 -5.92
C LEU A 134 1.52 9.75 -7.27
N HIS A 135 1.60 10.59 -8.28
CA HIS A 135 1.09 10.35 -9.65
C HIS A 135 -0.40 9.96 -9.71
N GLY A 136 -1.18 10.41 -8.72
CA GLY A 136 -2.60 10.10 -8.62
C GLY A 136 -3.41 10.67 -9.78
N ILE A 137 -4.38 9.90 -10.23
CA ILE A 137 -5.35 10.30 -11.25
C ILE A 137 -6.58 10.86 -10.54
N LYS A 138 -6.91 12.14 -10.80
CA LYS A 138 -8.05 12.80 -10.16
C LYS A 138 -9.37 12.11 -10.49
N MET A 139 -10.22 11.95 -9.46
CA MET A 139 -11.54 11.34 -9.53
C MET A 139 -12.63 12.35 -9.18
N GLU A 140 -13.91 12.02 -9.47
CA GLU A 140 -15.02 12.98 -9.35
C GLU A 140 -15.70 13.05 -7.98
N LYS A 141 -15.57 12.06 -7.12
CA LYS A 141 -16.36 11.96 -5.88
C LYS A 141 -15.52 12.26 -4.64
N GLY A 142 -15.83 13.36 -3.92
CA GLY A 142 -15.17 13.85 -2.71
C GLY A 142 -14.61 15.24 -2.90
N ASP A 143 -14.23 15.92 -1.83
CA ASP A 143 -13.53 17.20 -1.88
C ASP A 143 -12.11 16.98 -2.42
N VAL A 144 -11.50 15.86 -2.03
CA VAL A 144 -10.27 15.32 -2.63
C VAL A 144 -10.51 13.88 -3.01
N ALA A 145 -10.30 13.53 -4.27
CA ALA A 145 -10.44 12.15 -4.73
C ALA A 145 -9.40 11.83 -5.81
N TYR A 146 -8.66 10.74 -5.59
CA TYR A 146 -7.62 10.28 -6.51
C TYR A 146 -7.56 8.76 -6.56
N GLN A 147 -7.34 8.23 -7.77
CA GLN A 147 -6.84 6.87 -7.94
C GLN A 147 -5.33 6.91 -7.75
N LEU A 148 -4.81 6.06 -6.87
CA LEU A 148 -3.40 5.90 -6.56
C LEU A 148 -2.98 4.46 -6.79
N GLU A 149 -1.70 4.20 -6.99
CA GLU A 149 -1.19 2.86 -7.16
C GLU A 149 -0.58 2.34 -5.85
N LEU A 150 -1.12 1.25 -5.31
CA LEU A 150 -0.37 0.45 -4.32
C LEU A 150 0.84 -0.16 -5.00
N PHE A 151 0.60 -0.86 -6.09
CA PHE A 151 1.59 -1.39 -7.03
C PHE A 151 1.15 -0.99 -8.43
N SER A 152 2.04 -0.96 -9.41
CA SER A 152 1.73 -0.59 -10.81
C SER A 152 0.59 -1.41 -11.43
N PHE A 153 0.33 -2.61 -10.89
CA PHE A 153 -0.72 -3.51 -11.31
C PHE A 153 -1.95 -3.52 -10.38
N LEU A 154 -1.95 -2.75 -9.29
CA LEU A 154 -3.00 -2.78 -8.26
C LEU A 154 -3.35 -1.37 -7.77
N PRO A 155 -4.27 -0.69 -8.46
CA PRO A 155 -4.71 0.64 -8.04
C PRO A 155 -5.72 0.59 -6.89
N VAL A 156 -5.87 1.73 -6.20
CA VAL A 156 -6.88 2.01 -5.17
C VAL A 156 -7.45 3.41 -5.38
N VAL A 157 -8.60 3.72 -4.78
CA VAL A 157 -9.18 5.07 -4.83
C VAL A 157 -9.26 5.63 -3.41
N LEU A 158 -8.57 6.73 -3.18
CA LEU A 158 -8.69 7.53 -1.97
C LEU A 158 -9.76 8.59 -2.22
N ARG A 159 -10.72 8.74 -1.30
CA ARG A 159 -11.73 9.79 -1.28
C ARG A 159 -11.77 10.43 0.09
N PHE A 160 -11.80 11.75 0.11
CA PHE A 160 -11.85 12.52 1.32
C PHE A 160 -12.94 13.58 1.22
N TRP A 161 -13.67 13.78 2.30
CA TRP A 161 -14.62 14.86 2.51
C TRP A 161 -14.18 15.62 3.76
N GLU A 162 -14.05 16.93 3.64
CA GLU A 162 -13.75 17.82 4.74
C GLU A 162 -14.92 17.90 5.72
N SER A 163 -14.64 18.22 6.97
CA SER A 163 -15.71 18.44 7.94
C SER A 163 -16.49 19.71 7.62
N ASP A 164 -17.79 19.68 7.89
CA ASP A 164 -18.69 20.83 7.85
C ASP A 164 -19.47 20.98 9.15
N ASP A 165 -20.45 21.88 9.20
CA ASP A 165 -21.26 22.13 10.39
C ASP A 165 -22.12 20.93 10.81
N GLU A 166 -22.38 19.97 9.92
CA GLU A 166 -23.27 18.82 10.15
C GLU A 166 -22.49 17.50 10.26
N PHE A 167 -21.36 17.35 9.55
CA PHE A 167 -20.63 16.08 9.42
C PHE A 167 -19.14 16.22 9.72
N PRO A 168 -18.54 15.27 10.44
CA PRO A 168 -17.09 15.21 10.63
C PRO A 168 -16.40 14.83 9.34
N ALA A 169 -15.11 15.17 9.23
CA ALA A 169 -14.27 14.75 8.13
C ALA A 169 -14.31 13.23 7.92
N SER A 170 -14.38 12.81 6.66
CA SER A 170 -14.55 11.40 6.29
C SER A 170 -13.52 11.00 5.24
N LEU A 171 -12.86 9.88 5.48
CA LEU A 171 -11.92 9.26 4.56
C LEU A 171 -12.43 7.87 4.15
N GLN A 172 -12.40 7.59 2.86
CA GLN A 172 -12.67 6.29 2.30
C GLN A 172 -11.52 5.87 1.40
N VAL A 173 -11.13 4.61 1.52
CA VAL A 173 -10.28 3.96 0.52
C VAL A 173 -11.06 2.82 -0.10
N LEU A 174 -11.24 2.88 -1.41
CA LEU A 174 -11.84 1.81 -2.20
C LEU A 174 -10.73 1.01 -2.84
N VAL A 175 -10.91 -0.28 -2.89
CA VAL A 175 -9.97 -1.23 -3.46
C VAL A 175 -10.59 -1.98 -4.64
N ASP A 176 -9.76 -2.58 -5.46
CA ASP A 176 -10.26 -3.46 -6.51
C ASP A 176 -10.96 -4.68 -5.89
N ARG A 177 -12.08 -5.13 -6.47
CA ARG A 177 -12.84 -6.29 -5.99
C ARG A 177 -11.98 -7.55 -5.88
N ASN A 178 -10.99 -7.69 -6.76
CA ASN A 178 -10.10 -8.85 -6.81
C ASN A 178 -8.82 -8.67 -5.97
N ILE A 179 -8.72 -7.67 -5.10
CA ILE A 179 -7.51 -7.41 -4.30
C ILE A 179 -7.06 -8.65 -3.50
N LEU A 180 -8.00 -9.48 -3.03
CA LEU A 180 -7.71 -10.72 -2.29
C LEU A 180 -7.14 -11.85 -3.18
N GLU A 181 -7.03 -11.65 -4.49
CA GLU A 181 -6.23 -12.51 -5.35
C GLU A 181 -4.73 -12.20 -5.28
N TYR A 182 -4.40 -10.98 -4.85
CA TYR A 182 -3.03 -10.49 -4.74
C TYR A 182 -2.44 -10.65 -3.35
N MET A 183 -3.26 -10.53 -2.29
CA MET A 183 -2.79 -10.57 -0.91
C MET A 183 -3.91 -10.96 0.06
N HIS A 184 -3.55 -11.35 1.28
CA HIS A 184 -4.50 -11.64 2.35
C HIS A 184 -5.18 -10.36 2.86
N TYR A 185 -6.36 -10.50 3.46
CA TYR A 185 -7.13 -9.36 3.99
C TYR A 185 -6.35 -8.49 5.00
N GLU A 186 -5.63 -9.12 5.92
CA GLU A 186 -4.80 -8.40 6.90
C GLU A 186 -3.71 -7.56 6.21
N THR A 187 -3.12 -8.10 5.15
CA THR A 187 -2.11 -7.41 4.35
C THR A 187 -2.68 -6.24 3.59
N VAL A 188 -3.95 -6.30 3.16
CA VAL A 188 -4.64 -5.12 2.59
C VAL A 188 -4.62 -3.96 3.57
N MET A 189 -4.85 -4.19 4.87
CA MET A 189 -4.82 -3.15 5.88
C MET A 189 -3.41 -2.58 6.09
N PHE A 190 -2.36 -3.40 6.00
CA PHE A 190 -0.96 -2.93 6.02
C PHE A 190 -0.65 -2.05 4.80
N ALA A 191 -1.10 -2.49 3.61
CA ALA A 191 -0.91 -1.74 2.37
C ALA A 191 -1.58 -0.37 2.41
N ILE A 192 -2.82 -0.31 2.92
CA ILE A 192 -3.54 0.96 3.06
C ILE A 192 -2.90 1.83 4.15
N GLY A 193 -2.43 1.24 5.26
CA GLY A 193 -1.67 1.96 6.28
C GLY A 193 -0.45 2.65 5.68
N HIS A 194 0.35 1.91 4.90
CA HIS A 194 1.50 2.46 4.19
C HIS A 194 1.11 3.54 3.17
N LEU A 195 0.02 3.35 2.42
CA LEU A 195 -0.49 4.39 1.51
C LEU A 195 -0.74 5.71 2.25
N LEU A 196 -1.42 5.66 3.40
CA LEU A 196 -1.74 6.87 4.18
C LEU A 196 -0.49 7.49 4.82
N GLU A 197 0.49 6.69 5.20
CA GLU A 197 1.82 7.19 5.64
C GLU A 197 2.51 7.93 4.49
N ARG A 198 2.57 7.34 3.29
CA ARG A 198 3.16 7.97 2.11
C ARG A 198 2.48 9.27 1.71
N VAL A 199 1.15 9.31 1.75
CA VAL A 199 0.38 10.54 1.52
C VAL A 199 0.77 11.59 2.57
N GLY A 200 0.85 11.23 3.85
CA GLY A 200 1.27 12.12 4.93
C GLY A 200 2.69 12.67 4.73
N GLU A 201 3.65 11.84 4.34
CA GLU A 201 5.03 12.27 4.04
C GLU A 201 5.07 13.30 2.89
N GLU A 202 4.30 13.10 1.82
CA GLU A 202 4.25 14.04 0.71
C GLU A 202 3.53 15.36 1.09
N MET A 203 2.55 15.32 2.00
CA MET A 203 1.95 16.53 2.57
C MET A 203 2.97 17.33 3.39
N GLU A 204 3.75 16.66 4.25
CA GLU A 204 4.78 17.32 5.07
C GLU A 204 5.89 17.95 4.22
N ARG A 205 6.31 17.29 3.15
CA ARG A 205 7.28 17.83 2.19
C ARG A 205 6.78 19.11 1.54
N PHE A 206 5.50 19.14 1.16
CA PHE A 206 4.89 20.34 0.58
C PHE A 206 4.87 21.53 1.54
N MET A 207 4.67 21.29 2.84
CA MET A 207 4.66 22.37 3.84
C MET A 207 6.07 22.95 4.14
N GLN A 208 7.14 22.25 3.73
CA GLN A 208 8.53 22.69 3.94
C GLN A 208 9.13 23.44 2.73
N GLU A 209 8.47 23.40 1.58
CA GLU A 209 8.82 24.13 0.35
C GLU A 209 8.23 25.54 0.33
#